data_8ea1088cb7449eaa8971e24e741b3821
#
_entry.id   8ea1088cb7449eaa8971e24e741b3821
#
_cell.length_a   1.000
_cell.length_b   1.000
_cell.length_c   1.000
_cell.angle_alpha   90.00
_cell.angle_beta   90.00
_cell.angle_gamma   90.00
#
_symmetry.space_group_name_H-M   'P 1'
#
loop_
_entity.id
_entity.type
_entity.pdbx_description
1 polymer ?
#
loop_
_entity_poly.entity_id
_entity_poly.type
_entity_poly.pdbx_seq_one_letter_code
_entity_poly.pdbx_strand_id
1 'polypeptide(L)'
;MEFDFFSRTQLKVLSWWSDASPYRELDAVICDGAVRSAKTLCMGISFVCWAMRRFSGQSFAMCGKAKTSIRRNMVQPLLPVLRDIGFEVRDLASKGVIEIGYMGRSNRFYLFGGKDESSGSLIQGITLAGVLLDEVVLMPRSFVEQACARCSVTGSKLWFNCNPESPQHWFYREWIQRCDARRALYIHFTLEDNPSLSKKIIDRYKRMYSGDFYRRFILGQWVLPEGRVYDFFTEDMLCDAPSECSRYIVSCDYGTKNPSSFGLWGEHDGVWYRLREYYYDARKCGAQKTDEEYVEEMRRLCGGTAPERVIVDPSAASFIEALTRAGFRTEKADNDVLSGIRLTASYLKTGRIRICRGCDDALREFYQYRWDERSGREAPLKQHDHAMDDIRYFAAGITVSAQSIGAVWVER
;
A
#
# COMPACT_ATOMS: atom_id res chain seq x y z
N MET A 1 29.57 -14.81 -7.35
CA MET A 1 29.32 -13.48 -7.99
C MET A 1 30.57 -12.67 -7.68
N GLU A 2 31.40 -12.42 -8.69
CA GLU A 2 32.59 -11.58 -8.50
C GLU A 2 32.14 -10.12 -8.39
N PHE A 3 32.52 -9.45 -7.29
CA PHE A 3 32.32 -8.03 -7.10
C PHE A 3 33.65 -7.33 -7.38
N ASP A 4 33.82 -6.87 -8.61
CA ASP A 4 35.04 -6.14 -8.96
C ASP A 4 35.11 -4.77 -8.27
N PHE A 5 33.96 -4.14 -8.07
CA PHE A 5 33.86 -2.84 -7.36
C PHE A 5 32.41 -2.52 -6.95
N PHE A 6 32.25 -1.65 -5.97
CA PHE A 6 30.96 -1.10 -5.55
C PHE A 6 30.82 0.35 -6.06
N SER A 7 29.60 0.74 -6.44
CA SER A 7 29.31 2.15 -6.72
C SER A 7 29.40 2.99 -5.44
N ARG A 8 29.54 4.32 -5.60
CA ARG A 8 29.54 5.24 -4.44
C ARG A 8 28.27 5.13 -3.61
N THR A 9 27.12 4.97 -4.26
CA THR A 9 25.83 4.79 -3.63
C THR A 9 25.78 3.49 -2.81
N GLN A 10 26.30 2.38 -3.37
CA GLN A 10 26.42 1.11 -2.66
C GLN A 10 27.36 1.19 -1.46
N LEU A 11 28.53 1.82 -1.62
CA LEU A 11 29.48 2.03 -0.51
C LEU A 11 28.87 2.85 0.63
N LYS A 12 28.05 3.85 0.31
CA LYS A 12 27.33 4.63 1.33
C LYS A 12 26.38 3.75 2.14
N VAL A 13 25.63 2.84 1.49
CA VAL A 13 24.76 1.87 2.19
C VAL A 13 25.56 0.88 3.03
N LEU A 14 26.68 0.38 2.51
CA LEU A 14 27.51 -0.60 3.22
C LEU A 14 28.14 -0.02 4.48
N SER A 15 28.43 1.28 4.54
CA SER A 15 29.23 1.90 5.58
C SER A 15 28.55 2.99 6.41
N TRP A 16 27.27 3.32 6.19
CA TRP A 16 26.59 4.43 6.86
C TRP A 16 26.60 4.35 8.40
N TRP A 17 26.64 3.16 8.95
CA TRP A 17 26.64 2.84 10.38
C TRP A 17 28.04 2.75 10.99
N SER A 18 29.11 2.83 10.19
CA SER A 18 30.50 2.68 10.62
C SER A 18 30.96 3.88 11.44
N ASP A 19 32.00 3.68 12.27
CA ASP A 19 32.53 4.73 13.14
C ASP A 19 33.07 5.95 12.36
N ALA A 20 33.52 5.74 11.13
CA ALA A 20 34.01 6.80 10.24
C ALA A 20 32.88 7.52 9.47
N SER A 21 31.65 7.05 9.55
CA SER A 21 30.54 7.63 8.79
C SER A 21 29.95 8.86 9.49
N PRO A 22 29.70 9.95 8.76
CA PRO A 22 28.97 11.10 9.31
C PRO A 22 27.50 10.76 9.64
N TYR A 23 26.99 9.64 9.16
CA TYR A 23 25.60 9.19 9.34
C TYR A 23 25.42 8.18 10.47
N ARG A 24 26.49 7.83 11.20
CA ARG A 24 26.48 6.78 12.22
C ARG A 24 25.46 6.98 13.33
N GLU A 25 25.12 8.23 13.64
CA GLU A 25 24.17 8.58 14.71
C GLU A 25 22.70 8.54 14.23
N LEU A 26 22.44 8.32 12.95
CA LEU A 26 21.07 8.14 12.45
C LEU A 26 20.53 6.76 12.85
N ASP A 27 19.21 6.69 12.99
CA ASP A 27 18.51 5.50 13.50
C ASP A 27 18.08 4.54 12.39
N ALA A 28 18.00 5.05 11.15
CA ALA A 28 17.54 4.27 10.01
C ALA A 28 18.27 4.61 8.71
N VAL A 29 18.23 3.68 7.76
CA VAL A 29 18.56 3.91 6.35
C VAL A 29 17.37 3.51 5.48
N ILE A 30 17.02 4.34 4.53
CA ILE A 30 15.97 4.11 3.54
C ILE A 30 16.63 4.09 2.15
N CYS A 31 16.52 2.97 1.46
CA CYS A 31 16.98 2.82 0.09
C CYS A 31 15.79 2.60 -0.84
N ASP A 32 15.53 3.53 -1.72
CA ASP A 32 14.52 3.39 -2.77
C ASP A 32 15.14 3.48 -4.17
N GLY A 33 14.33 3.33 -5.21
CA GLY A 33 14.77 3.58 -6.57
C GLY A 33 14.55 2.41 -7.53
N ALA A 34 15.30 2.42 -8.64
CA ALA A 34 15.12 1.53 -9.77
C ALA A 34 15.21 0.03 -9.41
N VAL A 35 14.48 -0.80 -10.14
CA VAL A 35 14.64 -2.26 -10.07
C VAL A 35 16.05 -2.67 -10.53
N ARG A 36 16.55 -3.82 -10.04
CA ARG A 36 17.86 -4.34 -10.41
C ARG A 36 19.07 -3.44 -10.08
N SER A 37 18.91 -2.43 -9.26
CA SER A 37 20.00 -1.56 -8.79
C SER A 37 20.88 -2.18 -7.68
N ALA A 38 20.65 -3.46 -7.33
CA ALA A 38 21.35 -4.22 -6.28
C ALA A 38 21.08 -3.74 -4.84
N LYS A 39 20.06 -2.94 -4.60
CA LYS A 39 19.66 -2.45 -3.25
C LYS A 39 19.57 -3.58 -2.22
N THR A 40 18.74 -4.61 -2.50
CA THR A 40 18.44 -5.70 -1.58
C THR A 40 19.68 -6.41 -1.07
N LEU A 41 20.65 -6.72 -1.96
CA LEU A 41 21.87 -7.40 -1.59
C LEU A 41 22.80 -6.49 -0.75
N CYS A 42 23.00 -5.24 -1.19
CA CYS A 42 23.80 -4.26 -0.43
C CYS A 42 23.21 -3.99 0.96
N MET A 43 21.89 -3.89 1.07
CA MET A 43 21.20 -3.73 2.34
C MET A 43 21.39 -4.94 3.26
N GLY A 44 21.28 -6.16 2.70
CA GLY A 44 21.51 -7.41 3.45
C GLY A 44 22.94 -7.51 3.98
N ILE A 45 23.95 -7.23 3.16
CA ILE A 45 25.37 -7.21 3.56
C ILE A 45 25.57 -6.15 4.65
N SER A 46 25.10 -4.91 4.42
CA SER A 46 25.21 -3.80 5.39
C SER A 46 24.62 -4.17 6.74
N PHE A 47 23.42 -4.73 6.75
CA PHE A 47 22.70 -5.14 7.96
C PHE A 47 23.44 -6.21 8.76
N VAL A 48 23.90 -7.26 8.08
CA VAL A 48 24.64 -8.34 8.75
C VAL A 48 25.99 -7.85 9.26
N CYS A 49 26.75 -7.12 8.46
CA CYS A 49 28.05 -6.58 8.88
C CYS A 49 27.91 -5.65 10.11
N TRP A 50 26.92 -4.78 10.13
CA TRP A 50 26.61 -3.95 11.29
C TRP A 50 26.24 -4.79 12.51
N ALA A 51 25.31 -5.75 12.36
CA ALA A 51 24.87 -6.61 13.45
C ALA A 51 26.03 -7.39 14.08
N MET A 52 26.90 -7.97 13.26
CA MET A 52 28.05 -8.74 13.73
C MET A 52 29.17 -7.88 14.31
N ARG A 53 29.29 -6.61 13.85
CA ARG A 53 30.27 -5.66 14.42
C ARG A 53 29.82 -5.14 15.78
N ARG A 54 28.52 -4.89 15.98
CA ARG A 54 28.00 -4.19 17.17
C ARG A 54 27.48 -5.12 18.26
N PHE A 55 26.99 -6.31 17.91
CA PHE A 55 26.26 -7.18 18.84
C PHE A 55 26.80 -8.62 18.88
N SER A 56 26.48 -9.29 19.97
CA SER A 56 26.66 -10.74 20.13
C SER A 56 25.50 -11.29 20.97
N GLY A 57 24.95 -12.45 20.60
CA GLY A 57 23.86 -13.10 21.31
C GLY A 57 22.50 -12.44 21.06
N GLN A 58 22.37 -11.50 20.09
CA GLN A 58 21.15 -10.74 19.86
C GLN A 58 20.30 -11.33 18.74
N SER A 59 19.04 -10.91 18.74
CA SER A 59 18.04 -11.25 17.71
C SER A 59 17.82 -10.10 16.76
N PHE A 60 17.70 -10.42 15.48
CA PHE A 60 17.44 -9.51 14.36
C PHE A 60 16.28 -10.04 13.52
N ALA A 61 15.62 -9.20 12.77
CA ALA A 61 14.60 -9.63 11.83
C ALA A 61 14.91 -9.19 10.39
N MET A 62 14.65 -10.08 9.44
CA MET A 62 14.59 -9.79 8.00
C MET A 62 13.15 -10.03 7.54
N CYS A 63 12.48 -8.98 7.13
CA CYS A 63 11.05 -8.99 6.80
C CYS A 63 10.83 -8.74 5.31
N GLY A 64 9.84 -9.38 4.73
CA GLY A 64 9.35 -9.14 3.38
C GLY A 64 7.86 -9.46 3.29
N LYS A 65 7.23 -9.24 2.13
CA LYS A 65 5.80 -9.55 1.94
C LYS A 65 5.46 -11.01 2.29
N ALA A 66 6.35 -11.95 1.97
CA ALA A 66 6.21 -13.36 2.35
C ALA A 66 7.57 -13.96 2.71
N LYS A 67 7.58 -14.98 3.61
CA LYS A 67 8.83 -15.69 3.97
C LYS A 67 9.51 -16.32 2.74
N THR A 68 8.75 -16.81 1.80
CA THR A 68 9.27 -17.40 0.55
C THR A 68 9.92 -16.36 -0.35
N SER A 69 9.36 -15.15 -0.46
CA SER A 69 9.94 -14.09 -1.27
C SER A 69 11.23 -13.55 -0.65
N ILE A 70 11.25 -13.26 0.66
CA ILE A 70 12.48 -12.80 1.34
C ILE A 70 13.60 -13.84 1.27
N ARG A 71 13.25 -15.13 1.40
CA ARG A 71 14.21 -16.21 1.26
C ARG A 71 14.81 -16.27 -0.14
N ARG A 72 14.00 -16.20 -1.18
CA ARG A 72 14.44 -16.25 -2.58
C ARG A 72 15.20 -14.99 -3.00
N ASN A 73 14.67 -13.81 -2.65
CA ASN A 73 15.15 -12.54 -3.20
C ASN A 73 16.35 -11.97 -2.42
N MET A 74 16.45 -12.26 -1.13
CA MET A 74 17.51 -11.73 -0.26
C MET A 74 18.41 -12.83 0.29
N VAL A 75 17.85 -13.83 0.98
CA VAL A 75 18.66 -14.79 1.75
C VAL A 75 19.51 -15.65 0.81
N GLN A 76 18.91 -16.27 -0.21
CA GLN A 76 19.64 -17.14 -1.13
C GLN A 76 20.85 -16.45 -1.80
N PRO A 77 20.74 -15.22 -2.33
CA PRO A 77 21.92 -14.53 -2.86
C PRO A 77 22.88 -13.99 -1.78
N LEU A 78 22.40 -13.71 -0.56
CA LEU A 78 23.22 -13.14 0.52
C LEU A 78 24.14 -14.18 1.18
N LEU A 79 23.64 -15.40 1.46
CA LEU A 79 24.40 -16.39 2.24
C LEU A 79 25.75 -16.81 1.60
N PRO A 80 25.85 -17.02 0.28
CA PRO A 80 27.15 -17.28 -0.36
C PRO A 80 28.15 -16.13 -0.13
N VAL A 81 27.69 -14.87 -0.34
CA VAL A 81 28.55 -13.70 -0.16
C VAL A 81 29.05 -13.58 1.28
N LEU A 82 28.19 -13.85 2.28
CA LEU A 82 28.60 -13.83 3.68
C LEU A 82 29.67 -14.89 3.98
N ARG A 83 29.55 -16.08 3.41
CA ARG A 83 30.58 -17.13 3.57
C ARG A 83 31.90 -16.75 2.91
N ASP A 84 31.83 -16.16 1.70
CA ASP A 84 33.02 -15.71 0.97
C ASP A 84 33.82 -14.63 1.73
N ILE A 85 33.12 -13.77 2.47
CA ILE A 85 33.76 -12.75 3.33
C ILE A 85 34.08 -13.22 4.75
N GLY A 86 33.94 -14.54 5.02
CA GLY A 86 34.41 -15.19 6.23
C GLY A 86 33.43 -15.35 7.38
N PHE A 87 32.11 -15.15 7.14
CA PHE A 87 31.07 -15.46 8.14
C PHE A 87 30.77 -16.96 8.19
N GLU A 88 30.59 -17.48 9.38
CA GLU A 88 30.02 -18.81 9.63
C GLU A 88 28.48 -18.68 9.53
N VAL A 89 27.86 -19.38 8.57
CA VAL A 89 26.41 -19.26 8.31
C VAL A 89 25.75 -20.61 8.43
N ARG A 90 24.80 -20.71 9.38
CA ARG A 90 23.94 -21.86 9.61
C ARG A 90 22.47 -21.50 9.32
N ASP A 91 21.95 -22.03 8.23
CA ASP A 91 20.55 -21.81 7.81
C ASP A 91 19.63 -22.86 8.42
N LEU A 92 18.80 -22.48 9.38
CA LEU A 92 17.78 -23.32 10.02
C LEU A 92 16.43 -23.09 9.30
N ALA A 93 16.36 -23.50 8.04
CA ALA A 93 15.24 -23.19 7.14
C ALA A 93 13.86 -23.56 7.70
N SER A 94 13.72 -24.72 8.35
CA SER A 94 12.48 -25.17 8.99
C SER A 94 11.99 -24.28 10.13
N LYS A 95 12.95 -23.63 10.84
CA LYS A 95 12.65 -22.68 11.92
C LYS A 95 12.48 -21.25 11.43
N GLY A 96 12.83 -20.96 10.17
CA GLY A 96 12.85 -19.60 9.65
C GLY A 96 13.91 -18.69 10.32
N VAL A 97 15.04 -19.26 10.70
CA VAL A 97 16.12 -18.57 11.41
C VAL A 97 17.46 -18.85 10.71
N ILE A 98 18.29 -17.81 10.64
CA ILE A 98 19.67 -17.92 10.18
C ILE A 98 20.57 -17.54 11.36
N GLU A 99 21.47 -18.43 11.74
CA GLU A 99 22.51 -18.14 12.73
C GLU A 99 23.79 -17.73 11.99
N ILE A 100 24.35 -16.59 12.36
CA ILE A 100 25.57 -16.05 11.75
C ILE A 100 26.59 -15.83 12.83
N GLY A 101 27.78 -16.44 12.63
CA GLY A 101 28.95 -16.34 13.49
C GLY A 101 30.10 -15.61 12.81
N TYR A 102 30.91 -14.88 13.60
CA TYR A 102 32.12 -14.23 13.14
C TYR A 102 33.03 -13.87 14.34
N MET A 103 34.28 -14.32 14.34
CA MET A 103 35.27 -14.02 15.38
C MET A 103 34.74 -14.22 16.80
N GLY A 104 34.11 -15.37 17.07
CA GLY A 104 33.59 -15.72 18.40
C GLY A 104 32.27 -15.03 18.79
N ARG A 105 31.69 -14.20 17.94
CA ARG A 105 30.37 -13.63 18.11
C ARG A 105 29.35 -14.44 17.33
N SER A 106 28.10 -14.49 17.79
CA SER A 106 27.00 -15.14 17.08
C SER A 106 25.70 -14.39 17.30
N ASN A 107 24.92 -14.24 16.27
CA ASN A 107 23.59 -13.59 16.30
C ASN A 107 22.56 -14.41 15.50
N ARG A 108 21.27 -14.20 15.80
CA ARG A 108 20.14 -14.87 15.14
C ARG A 108 19.34 -13.91 14.30
N PHE A 109 19.05 -14.29 13.05
CA PHE A 109 18.28 -13.52 12.10
C PHE A 109 16.99 -14.28 11.76
N TYR A 110 15.86 -13.75 12.22
CA TYR A 110 14.53 -14.33 12.02
C TYR A 110 13.92 -13.84 10.73
N LEU A 111 13.27 -14.73 9.98
CA LEU A 111 12.58 -14.39 8.73
C LEU A 111 11.07 -14.28 8.98
N PHE A 112 10.50 -13.11 8.69
CA PHE A 112 9.08 -12.85 8.82
C PHE A 112 8.45 -12.44 7.50
N GLY A 113 7.19 -12.86 7.29
CA GLY A 113 6.35 -12.41 6.18
C GLY A 113 5.27 -11.46 6.71
N GLY A 114 5.21 -10.24 6.16
CA GLY A 114 4.15 -9.26 6.42
C GLY A 114 3.15 -9.26 5.27
N LYS A 115 2.33 -10.32 5.16
CA LYS A 115 1.38 -10.46 4.06
C LYS A 115 0.11 -9.64 4.26
N ASP A 116 -0.39 -9.60 5.49
CA ASP A 116 -1.66 -9.02 5.90
C ASP A 116 -1.57 -8.43 7.31
N GLU A 117 -2.62 -7.76 7.77
CA GLU A 117 -2.68 -7.11 9.09
C GLU A 117 -2.49 -8.10 10.25
N SER A 118 -2.88 -9.37 10.09
CA SER A 118 -2.70 -10.40 11.11
C SER A 118 -1.24 -10.79 11.32
N SER A 119 -0.39 -10.54 10.31
CA SER A 119 1.04 -10.86 10.33
C SER A 119 1.80 -10.13 11.44
N GLY A 120 1.27 -9.03 11.97
CA GLY A 120 1.83 -8.31 13.13
C GLY A 120 1.99 -9.20 14.36
N SER A 121 1.11 -10.18 14.55
CA SER A 121 1.18 -11.14 15.66
C SER A 121 2.43 -12.03 15.62
N LEU A 122 2.95 -12.31 14.43
CA LEU A 122 4.13 -13.17 14.25
C LEU A 122 5.43 -12.58 14.84
N ILE A 123 5.50 -11.25 14.94
CA ILE A 123 6.66 -10.52 15.46
C ILE A 123 6.45 -10.04 16.91
N GLN A 124 5.27 -10.30 17.48
CA GLN A 124 5.00 -9.98 18.88
C GLN A 124 5.85 -10.84 19.84
N GLY A 125 6.21 -10.27 20.97
CA GLY A 125 6.97 -10.97 22.03
C GLY A 125 8.46 -11.15 21.76
N ILE A 126 8.99 -10.77 20.59
CA ILE A 126 10.42 -10.79 20.32
C ILE A 126 11.05 -9.42 20.57
N THR A 127 12.22 -9.38 21.20
CA THR A 127 13.05 -8.18 21.30
C THR A 127 14.13 -8.23 20.23
N LEU A 128 14.25 -7.17 19.44
CA LEU A 128 15.17 -7.09 18.32
C LEU A 128 16.24 -6.01 18.56
N ALA A 129 17.46 -6.30 18.10
CA ALA A 129 18.54 -5.31 18.01
C ALA A 129 18.51 -4.56 16.67
N GLY A 130 17.74 -5.03 15.69
CA GLY A 130 17.54 -4.35 14.43
C GLY A 130 16.60 -5.11 13.49
N VAL A 131 16.09 -4.40 12.49
CA VAL A 131 15.21 -4.97 11.45
C VAL A 131 15.58 -4.47 10.07
N LEU A 132 15.52 -5.38 9.11
CA LEU A 132 15.57 -5.08 7.68
C LEU A 132 14.23 -5.44 7.05
N LEU A 133 13.59 -4.47 6.40
CA LEU A 133 12.32 -4.61 5.70
C LEU A 133 12.56 -4.46 4.20
N ASP A 134 12.48 -5.57 3.48
CA ASP A 134 12.63 -5.61 2.02
C ASP A 134 11.27 -5.49 1.35
N GLU A 135 11.16 -4.62 0.35
CA GLU A 135 9.91 -4.27 -0.30
C GLU A 135 8.86 -3.71 0.70
N VAL A 136 9.29 -2.78 1.58
CA VAL A 136 8.46 -2.26 2.68
C VAL A 136 7.11 -1.70 2.24
N VAL A 137 7.00 -1.16 1.04
CA VAL A 137 5.75 -0.65 0.45
C VAL A 137 4.70 -1.73 0.19
N LEU A 138 5.11 -3.00 0.12
CA LEU A 138 4.19 -4.13 -0.09
C LEU A 138 3.67 -4.75 1.22
N MET A 139 4.13 -4.25 2.37
CA MET A 139 3.73 -4.73 3.69
C MET A 139 2.67 -3.82 4.33
N PRO A 140 1.74 -4.37 5.13
CA PRO A 140 0.82 -3.57 5.92
C PRO A 140 1.56 -2.61 6.85
N ARG A 141 1.04 -1.40 7.01
CA ARG A 141 1.61 -0.39 7.91
C ARG A 141 1.75 -0.89 9.34
N SER A 142 0.71 -1.55 9.86
CA SER A 142 0.68 -2.13 11.20
C SER A 142 1.82 -3.11 11.45
N PHE A 143 2.13 -3.96 10.46
CA PHE A 143 3.25 -4.90 10.54
C PHE A 143 4.60 -4.17 10.61
N VAL A 144 4.79 -3.15 9.76
CA VAL A 144 6.04 -2.37 9.73
C VAL A 144 6.25 -1.61 11.04
N GLU A 145 5.20 -0.93 11.54
CA GLU A 145 5.24 -0.22 12.82
C GLU A 145 5.52 -1.17 14.00
N GLN A 146 4.89 -2.35 14.00
CA GLN A 146 5.15 -3.38 14.99
C GLN A 146 6.60 -3.88 14.94
N ALA A 147 7.14 -4.15 13.75
CA ALA A 147 8.53 -4.57 13.58
C ALA A 147 9.52 -3.52 14.09
N CYS A 148 9.30 -2.25 13.80
CA CYS A 148 10.10 -1.14 14.32
C CYS A 148 10.00 -1.04 15.85
N ALA A 149 8.80 -1.17 16.42
CA ALA A 149 8.59 -1.12 17.86
C ALA A 149 9.27 -2.26 18.65
N ARG A 150 9.60 -3.39 18.00
CA ARG A 150 10.38 -4.47 18.61
C ARG A 150 11.87 -4.17 18.70
N CYS A 151 12.38 -3.16 17.98
CA CYS A 151 13.78 -2.75 18.03
C CYS A 151 14.05 -1.88 19.27
N SER A 152 14.14 -2.51 20.44
CA SER A 152 14.28 -1.84 21.75
C SER A 152 15.62 -2.08 22.43
N VAL A 153 16.55 -2.77 21.79
CA VAL A 153 17.93 -2.92 22.29
C VAL A 153 18.69 -1.61 22.06
N THR A 154 19.48 -1.18 23.04
CA THR A 154 20.30 0.04 22.91
C THR A 154 21.20 -0.03 21.67
N GLY A 155 21.15 1.01 20.84
CA GLY A 155 21.88 1.08 19.58
C GLY A 155 21.21 0.35 18.42
N SER A 156 19.94 -0.10 18.56
CA SER A 156 19.17 -0.70 17.47
C SER A 156 19.01 0.26 16.29
N LYS A 157 18.96 -0.29 15.09
CA LYS A 157 18.80 0.46 13.84
C LYS A 157 17.87 -0.25 12.87
N LEU A 158 17.33 0.51 11.88
CA LEU A 158 16.32 0.08 10.93
C LEU A 158 16.84 0.20 9.49
N TRP A 159 16.57 -0.80 8.65
CA TRP A 159 16.84 -0.81 7.21
C TRP A 159 15.56 -0.95 6.43
N PHE A 160 15.26 0.01 5.55
CA PHE A 160 14.08 -0.01 4.69
C PHE A 160 14.48 -0.02 3.23
N ASN A 161 14.02 -1.00 2.48
CA ASN A 161 14.24 -1.13 1.06
C ASN A 161 12.91 -1.17 0.31
N CYS A 162 12.79 -0.42 -0.79
CA CYS A 162 11.63 -0.48 -1.67
C CYS A 162 11.91 -0.04 -3.11
N ASN A 163 10.99 -0.36 -3.99
CA ASN A 163 10.83 0.32 -5.26
C ASN A 163 9.71 1.37 -5.10
N PRO A 164 9.78 2.52 -5.79
CA PRO A 164 8.75 3.55 -5.71
C PRO A 164 7.36 3.06 -6.08
N GLU A 165 6.37 3.65 -5.47
CA GLU A 165 4.96 3.47 -5.75
C GLU A 165 4.28 4.83 -5.97
N SER A 166 3.04 5.01 -5.51
CA SER A 166 2.35 6.29 -5.53
C SER A 166 2.96 7.27 -4.51
N PRO A 167 3.08 8.57 -4.82
CA PRO A 167 3.46 9.61 -3.85
C PRO A 167 2.49 9.69 -2.64
N GLN A 168 1.29 9.17 -2.77
CA GLN A 168 0.30 9.11 -1.68
C GLN A 168 0.52 7.92 -0.74
N HIS A 169 1.47 7.04 -1.04
CA HIS A 169 1.75 5.89 -0.19
C HIS A 169 2.24 6.35 1.19
N TRP A 170 1.70 5.75 2.27
CA TRP A 170 2.00 6.13 3.65
C TRP A 170 3.51 6.15 3.94
N PHE A 171 4.28 5.18 3.42
CA PHE A 171 5.73 5.10 3.65
C PHE A 171 6.48 6.29 3.02
N TYR A 172 6.07 6.73 1.82
CA TYR A 172 6.65 7.92 1.18
C TYR A 172 6.37 9.17 2.01
N ARG A 173 5.11 9.40 2.41
CA ARG A 173 4.69 10.61 3.15
C ARG A 173 5.26 10.67 4.57
N GLU A 174 5.37 9.55 5.26
CA GLU A 174 5.74 9.54 6.68
C GLU A 174 7.19 9.19 6.96
N TRP A 175 7.87 8.52 6.02
CA TRP A 175 9.26 8.14 6.17
C TRP A 175 10.19 8.87 5.20
N ILE A 176 9.93 8.81 3.90
CA ILE A 176 10.84 9.40 2.90
C ILE A 176 10.78 10.92 2.94
N GLN A 177 9.58 11.52 2.88
CA GLN A 177 9.41 12.98 2.96
C GLN A 177 9.79 13.57 4.33
N ARG A 178 9.86 12.74 5.37
CA ARG A 178 10.20 13.14 6.74
C ARG A 178 11.46 12.46 7.24
N CYS A 179 12.38 12.09 6.34
CA CYS A 179 13.58 11.34 6.71
C CYS A 179 14.40 12.04 7.79
N ASP A 180 14.53 13.36 7.77
CA ASP A 180 15.25 14.13 8.80
C ASP A 180 14.57 14.01 10.17
N ALA A 181 13.26 14.21 10.24
CA ALA A 181 12.47 14.05 11.48
C ALA A 181 12.49 12.60 12.02
N ARG A 182 12.65 11.62 11.12
CA ARG A 182 12.79 10.19 11.45
C ARG A 182 14.25 9.78 11.73
N ARG A 183 15.20 10.72 11.70
CA ARG A 183 16.63 10.45 11.84
C ARG A 183 17.08 9.32 10.90
N ALA A 184 16.60 9.37 9.63
CA ALA A 184 16.85 8.36 8.62
C ALA A 184 17.74 8.89 7.49
N LEU A 185 18.72 8.11 7.08
CA LEU A 185 19.50 8.37 5.89
C LEU A 185 18.71 7.93 4.65
N TYR A 186 18.35 8.85 3.80
CA TYR A 186 17.70 8.53 2.54
C TYR A 186 18.71 8.41 1.41
N ILE A 187 18.65 7.31 0.65
CA ILE A 187 19.52 7.01 -0.48
C ILE A 187 18.68 6.52 -1.65
N HIS A 188 18.72 7.27 -2.75
CA HIS A 188 18.06 6.90 -3.99
C HIS A 188 19.01 6.13 -4.92
N PHE A 189 18.51 5.03 -5.51
CA PHE A 189 19.24 4.17 -6.43
C PHE A 189 18.69 4.26 -7.85
N THR A 190 19.60 4.34 -8.80
CA THR A 190 19.34 4.23 -10.24
C THR A 190 19.83 2.87 -10.78
N LEU A 191 19.53 2.55 -12.04
CA LEU A 191 20.10 1.35 -12.69
C LEU A 191 21.62 1.40 -12.80
N GLU A 192 22.16 2.60 -12.97
CA GLU A 192 23.58 2.87 -13.12
C GLU A 192 24.37 2.62 -11.81
N ASP A 193 23.69 2.58 -10.68
CA ASP A 193 24.30 2.24 -9.38
C ASP A 193 24.65 0.75 -9.25
N ASN A 194 24.26 -0.08 -10.21
CA ASN A 194 24.63 -1.48 -10.25
C ASN A 194 25.72 -1.75 -11.28
N PRO A 195 27.00 -1.77 -10.90
CA PRO A 195 28.12 -1.95 -11.83
C PRO A 195 28.17 -3.36 -12.46
N SER A 196 27.43 -4.33 -11.90
CA SER A 196 27.34 -5.68 -12.51
C SER A 196 26.42 -5.74 -13.75
N LEU A 197 25.65 -4.66 -14.03
CA LEU A 197 24.79 -4.60 -15.21
C LEU A 197 25.56 -4.08 -16.42
N SER A 198 25.67 -4.89 -17.46
CA SER A 198 26.22 -4.41 -18.73
C SER A 198 25.29 -3.37 -19.39
N LYS A 199 25.86 -2.44 -20.16
CA LYS A 199 25.12 -1.43 -20.91
C LYS A 199 24.00 -2.05 -21.76
N LYS A 200 24.27 -3.21 -22.38
CA LYS A 200 23.28 -3.96 -23.18
C LYS A 200 22.06 -4.37 -22.35
N ILE A 201 22.25 -4.75 -21.07
CA ILE A 201 21.17 -5.12 -20.16
C ILE A 201 20.39 -3.88 -19.75
N ILE A 202 21.07 -2.79 -19.38
CA ILE A 202 20.45 -1.51 -19.03
C ILE A 202 19.58 -0.99 -20.17
N ASP A 203 20.09 -0.98 -21.41
CA ASP A 203 19.36 -0.55 -22.60
C ASP A 203 18.14 -1.45 -22.88
N ARG A 204 18.26 -2.77 -22.61
CA ARG A 204 17.12 -3.69 -22.69
C ARG A 204 16.03 -3.32 -21.70
N TYR A 205 16.36 -3.07 -20.42
CA TYR A 205 15.39 -2.64 -19.42
C TYR A 205 14.72 -1.29 -19.79
N LYS A 206 15.51 -0.33 -20.27
CA LYS A 206 14.99 0.96 -20.74
C LYS A 206 13.97 0.82 -21.89
N ARG A 207 14.13 -0.19 -22.75
CA ARG A 207 13.18 -0.49 -23.84
C ARG A 207 11.96 -1.32 -23.42
N MET A 208 12.06 -2.07 -22.32
CA MET A 208 10.96 -2.94 -21.86
C MET A 208 9.83 -2.17 -21.19
N TYR A 209 10.10 -0.98 -20.70
CA TYR A 209 9.15 -0.18 -19.94
C TYR A 209 8.87 1.14 -20.64
N SER A 210 7.64 1.63 -20.53
CA SER A 210 7.19 2.93 -21.02
C SER A 210 6.27 3.60 -20.01
N GLY A 211 5.98 4.89 -20.18
CA GLY A 211 5.09 5.64 -19.30
C GLY A 211 5.49 5.55 -17.82
N ASP A 212 4.52 5.35 -16.94
CA ASP A 212 4.73 5.27 -15.49
C ASP A 212 5.61 4.11 -15.04
N PHE A 213 5.54 2.96 -15.73
CA PHE A 213 6.41 1.84 -15.42
C PHE A 213 7.88 2.18 -15.66
N TYR A 214 8.19 2.95 -16.71
CA TYR A 214 9.54 3.44 -16.95
C TYR A 214 9.98 4.41 -15.84
N ARG A 215 9.13 5.37 -15.47
CA ARG A 215 9.42 6.33 -14.41
C ARG A 215 9.62 5.65 -13.05
N ARG A 216 8.78 4.67 -12.69
CA ARG A 216 8.87 3.96 -11.41
C ARG A 216 10.02 2.96 -11.38
N PHE A 217 10.13 2.08 -12.37
CA PHE A 217 11.03 0.94 -12.29
C PHE A 217 12.41 1.20 -12.88
N ILE A 218 12.53 2.16 -13.81
CA ILE A 218 13.80 2.52 -14.42
C ILE A 218 14.40 3.78 -13.81
N LEU A 219 13.60 4.85 -13.68
CA LEU A 219 14.07 6.09 -13.08
C LEU A 219 13.93 6.11 -11.56
N GLY A 220 13.25 5.14 -10.97
CA GLY A 220 13.07 5.05 -9.52
C GLY A 220 12.21 6.18 -8.93
N GLN A 221 11.31 6.77 -9.71
CA GLN A 221 10.51 7.92 -9.30
C GLN A 221 9.20 7.51 -8.63
N TRP A 222 8.83 8.24 -7.57
CA TRP A 222 7.50 8.19 -7.00
C TRP A 222 6.58 9.06 -7.87
N VAL A 223 5.73 8.41 -8.66
CA VAL A 223 4.89 9.10 -9.65
C VAL A 223 3.45 8.68 -9.51
N LEU A 224 2.57 9.63 -9.81
CA LEU A 224 1.17 9.32 -10.03
C LEU A 224 1.06 8.56 -11.36
N PRO A 225 0.24 7.52 -11.41
CA PRO A 225 0.01 6.79 -12.64
C PRO A 225 -0.56 7.69 -13.76
N GLU A 226 -0.03 7.58 -14.98
CA GLU A 226 -0.66 8.12 -16.18
C GLU A 226 -1.81 7.21 -16.60
N GLY A 227 -2.77 7.73 -17.38
CA GLY A 227 -3.97 6.96 -17.79
C GLY A 227 -4.97 6.71 -16.66
N ARG A 228 -4.97 7.56 -15.60
CA ARG A 228 -6.00 7.51 -14.57
C ARG A 228 -7.37 7.80 -15.17
N VAL A 229 -8.39 7.10 -14.67
CA VAL A 229 -9.78 7.32 -15.09
C VAL A 229 -10.26 8.72 -14.69
N TYR A 230 -9.90 9.16 -13.48
CA TYR A 230 -10.20 10.51 -12.96
C TYR A 230 -8.90 11.32 -12.82
N ASP A 231 -8.26 11.62 -13.95
CA ASP A 231 -6.96 12.33 -14.02
C ASP A 231 -6.98 13.74 -13.43
N PHE A 232 -8.14 14.40 -13.50
CA PHE A 232 -8.38 15.74 -12.95
C PHE A 232 -8.53 15.77 -11.43
N PHE A 233 -8.78 14.61 -10.77
CA PHE A 233 -9.03 14.57 -9.33
C PHE A 233 -7.73 14.72 -8.55
N THR A 234 -7.71 15.69 -7.63
CA THR A 234 -6.59 16.01 -6.77
C THR A 234 -7.02 16.12 -5.31
N GLU A 235 -6.06 16.07 -4.39
CA GLU A 235 -6.31 16.16 -2.94
C GLU A 235 -6.95 17.51 -2.53
N ASP A 236 -6.71 18.59 -3.33
CA ASP A 236 -7.32 19.90 -3.12
C ASP A 236 -8.84 19.92 -3.35
N MET A 237 -9.38 18.89 -4.03
CA MET A 237 -10.82 18.72 -4.22
C MET A 237 -11.52 18.11 -3.00
N LEU A 238 -10.77 17.64 -2.00
CA LEU A 238 -11.35 17.20 -0.74
C LEU A 238 -11.87 18.39 0.06
N CYS A 239 -13.02 18.20 0.69
CA CYS A 239 -13.67 19.22 1.51
C CYS A 239 -13.89 18.72 2.95
N ASP A 240 -14.27 19.63 3.84
CA ASP A 240 -14.77 19.26 5.15
C ASP A 240 -16.25 18.88 5.04
N ALA A 241 -16.71 18.03 5.97
CA ALA A 241 -18.11 17.63 6.02
C ALA A 241 -18.98 18.83 6.42
N PRO A 242 -20.17 19.03 5.79
CA PRO A 242 -21.10 20.05 6.22
C PRO A 242 -21.62 19.75 7.65
N SER A 243 -22.02 20.79 8.36
CA SER A 243 -22.53 20.67 9.74
C SER A 243 -23.81 19.86 9.83
N GLU A 244 -24.66 19.94 8.82
CA GLU A 244 -25.96 19.27 8.75
C GLU A 244 -26.24 18.81 7.34
N CYS A 245 -26.95 17.68 7.20
CA CYS A 245 -27.42 17.17 5.93
C CYS A 245 -28.93 16.90 6.02
N SER A 246 -29.65 17.22 4.94
CA SER A 246 -31.11 17.05 4.84
C SER A 246 -31.49 15.59 4.56
N ARG A 247 -30.64 14.85 3.83
CA ARG A 247 -30.89 13.49 3.36
C ARG A 247 -29.64 12.67 3.38
N TYR A 248 -29.78 11.33 3.53
CA TYR A 248 -28.65 10.41 3.56
C TYR A 248 -28.92 9.20 2.67
N ILE A 249 -27.89 8.75 1.96
CA ILE A 249 -27.88 7.53 1.14
C ILE A 249 -26.59 6.79 1.43
N VAL A 250 -26.60 5.46 1.33
CA VAL A 250 -25.37 4.65 1.32
C VAL A 250 -25.21 4.02 -0.04
N SER A 251 -23.99 4.01 -0.57
CA SER A 251 -23.59 3.19 -1.71
C SER A 251 -22.67 2.06 -1.26
N CYS A 252 -22.74 0.94 -1.96
CA CYS A 252 -22.04 -0.26 -1.52
C CYS A 252 -21.57 -1.10 -2.71
N ASP A 253 -20.26 -1.28 -2.81
CA ASP A 253 -19.63 -2.37 -3.57
C ASP A 253 -19.26 -3.50 -2.60
N TYR A 254 -19.90 -4.65 -2.78
CA TYR A 254 -19.78 -5.78 -1.86
C TYR A 254 -18.94 -6.91 -2.46
N GLY A 255 -17.90 -7.31 -1.75
CA GLY A 255 -17.03 -8.42 -2.12
C GLY A 255 -16.82 -9.43 -0.99
N THR A 256 -16.99 -10.72 -1.25
CA THR A 256 -16.68 -11.77 -0.27
C THR A 256 -15.19 -12.07 -0.14
N LYS A 257 -14.47 -12.08 -1.27
CA LYS A 257 -13.02 -12.29 -1.34
C LYS A 257 -12.27 -11.03 -1.76
N ASN A 258 -12.92 -10.18 -2.54
CA ASN A 258 -12.43 -8.88 -2.93
C ASN A 258 -12.75 -7.86 -1.84
N PRO A 259 -12.12 -6.69 -1.83
CA PRO A 259 -12.51 -5.63 -0.93
C PRO A 259 -13.99 -5.27 -1.02
N SER A 260 -14.57 -4.88 0.11
CA SER A 260 -15.89 -4.24 0.17
C SER A 260 -15.71 -2.77 0.47
N SER A 261 -16.45 -1.91 -0.24
CA SER A 261 -16.44 -0.46 -0.05
C SER A 261 -17.86 0.05 0.16
N PHE A 262 -18.10 0.77 1.26
CA PHE A 262 -19.36 1.43 1.56
C PHE A 262 -19.11 2.91 1.76
N GLY A 263 -19.94 3.76 1.15
CA GLY A 263 -19.90 5.22 1.31
C GLY A 263 -21.19 5.77 1.89
N LEU A 264 -21.11 6.51 3.01
CA LEU A 264 -22.22 7.28 3.53
C LEU A 264 -22.19 8.68 2.89
N TRP A 265 -23.29 9.01 2.22
CA TRP A 265 -23.49 10.27 1.55
C TRP A 265 -24.56 11.11 2.26
N GLY A 266 -24.29 12.41 2.40
CA GLY A 266 -25.26 13.38 2.93
C GLY A 266 -25.49 14.51 1.94
N GLU A 267 -26.72 14.97 1.81
CA GLU A 267 -27.09 16.10 0.95
C GLU A 267 -27.17 17.40 1.77
N HIS A 268 -26.50 18.43 1.30
CA HIS A 268 -26.55 19.78 1.84
C HIS A 268 -26.60 20.78 0.69
N ASP A 269 -27.63 21.60 0.64
CA ASP A 269 -27.86 22.64 -0.38
C ASP A 269 -27.76 22.13 -1.83
N GLY A 270 -28.32 20.94 -2.10
CA GLY A 270 -28.33 20.33 -3.41
C GLY A 270 -27.01 19.68 -3.83
N VAL A 271 -26.00 19.68 -2.97
CA VAL A 271 -24.71 19.03 -3.17
C VAL A 271 -24.62 17.78 -2.28
N TRP A 272 -24.12 16.69 -2.84
CA TRP A 272 -23.93 15.46 -2.11
C TRP A 272 -22.48 15.31 -1.65
N TYR A 273 -22.28 14.98 -0.38
CA TYR A 273 -20.99 14.82 0.25
C TYR A 273 -20.79 13.37 0.67
N ARG A 274 -19.69 12.70 0.23
CA ARG A 274 -19.23 11.44 0.82
C ARG A 274 -18.65 11.75 2.18
N LEU A 275 -19.46 11.59 3.23
CA LEU A 275 -19.12 12.01 4.59
C LEU A 275 -18.14 11.07 5.28
N ARG A 276 -18.37 9.78 5.10
CA ARG A 276 -17.62 8.68 5.73
C ARG A 276 -17.57 7.48 4.81
N GLU A 277 -16.59 6.61 5.03
CA GLU A 277 -16.48 5.36 4.32
C GLU A 277 -16.15 4.19 5.26
N TYR A 278 -16.49 3.00 4.81
CA TYR A 278 -16.00 1.74 5.33
C TYR A 278 -15.33 0.99 4.19
N TYR A 279 -14.10 0.52 4.43
CA TYR A 279 -13.36 -0.26 3.44
C TYR A 279 -12.76 -1.49 4.11
N TYR A 280 -13.03 -2.69 3.57
CA TYR A 280 -12.53 -3.93 4.13
C TYR A 280 -11.97 -4.83 3.04
N ASP A 281 -10.68 -5.10 3.10
CA ASP A 281 -9.98 -6.02 2.21
C ASP A 281 -9.71 -7.35 2.93
N ALA A 282 -10.59 -8.34 2.70
CA ALA A 282 -10.49 -9.67 3.32
C ALA A 282 -9.15 -10.37 3.03
N ARG A 283 -8.51 -10.07 1.90
CA ARG A 283 -7.21 -10.65 1.55
C ARG A 283 -6.10 -10.05 2.41
N LYS A 284 -6.17 -8.76 2.71
CA LYS A 284 -5.19 -8.08 3.58
C LYS A 284 -5.40 -8.46 5.03
N CYS A 285 -6.65 -8.53 5.46
CA CYS A 285 -7.00 -8.87 6.85
C CYS A 285 -6.83 -10.36 7.17
N GLY A 286 -6.75 -11.22 6.15
CA GLY A 286 -6.65 -12.67 6.33
C GLY A 286 -7.93 -13.35 6.84
N ALA A 287 -9.04 -12.61 6.91
CA ALA A 287 -10.34 -13.10 7.38
C ALA A 287 -11.47 -12.60 6.45
N GLN A 288 -12.45 -13.44 6.21
CA GLN A 288 -13.70 -13.05 5.54
C GLN A 288 -14.73 -12.69 6.60
N LYS A 289 -15.58 -11.72 6.30
CA LYS A 289 -16.74 -11.37 7.12
C LYS A 289 -17.99 -12.03 6.56
N THR A 290 -18.94 -12.34 7.47
CA THR A 290 -20.29 -12.79 7.10
C THR A 290 -21.15 -11.60 6.68
N ASP A 291 -22.30 -11.88 6.05
CA ASP A 291 -23.26 -10.84 5.69
C ASP A 291 -23.76 -10.08 6.93
N GLU A 292 -23.95 -10.76 8.06
CA GLU A 292 -24.35 -10.17 9.33
C GLU A 292 -23.29 -9.23 9.90
N GLU A 293 -22.02 -9.61 9.83
CA GLU A 293 -20.91 -8.75 10.26
C GLU A 293 -20.82 -7.49 9.39
N TYR A 294 -21.07 -7.61 8.09
CA TYR A 294 -21.14 -6.43 7.21
C TYR A 294 -22.37 -5.55 7.50
N VAL A 295 -23.49 -6.13 7.89
CA VAL A 295 -24.67 -5.36 8.35
C VAL A 295 -24.34 -4.55 9.61
N GLU A 296 -23.58 -5.11 10.55
CA GLU A 296 -23.14 -4.37 11.74
C GLU A 296 -22.17 -3.22 11.36
N GLU A 297 -21.27 -3.45 10.40
CA GLU A 297 -20.41 -2.35 9.91
C GLU A 297 -21.21 -1.27 9.19
N MET A 298 -22.27 -1.64 8.45
CA MET A 298 -23.20 -0.69 7.86
C MET A 298 -23.88 0.18 8.92
N ARG A 299 -24.33 -0.41 10.03
CA ARG A 299 -24.90 0.34 11.16
C ARG A 299 -23.89 1.30 11.80
N ARG A 300 -22.64 0.85 11.97
CA ARG A 300 -21.55 1.69 12.49
C ARG A 300 -21.24 2.85 11.56
N LEU A 301 -21.17 2.59 10.25
CA LEU A 301 -20.96 3.63 9.25
C LEU A 301 -22.05 4.70 9.31
N CYS A 302 -23.31 4.28 9.43
CA CYS A 302 -24.44 5.19 9.58
C CYS A 302 -24.39 6.01 10.89
N GLY A 303 -23.85 5.45 11.99
CA GLY A 303 -23.64 6.19 13.24
C GLY A 303 -24.91 6.82 13.81
N GLY A 304 -26.05 6.12 13.76
CA GLY A 304 -27.37 6.62 14.18
C GLY A 304 -28.14 7.42 13.12
N THR A 305 -27.53 7.71 11.97
CA THR A 305 -28.20 8.30 10.81
C THR A 305 -29.04 7.25 10.09
N ALA A 306 -30.27 7.56 9.73
CA ALA A 306 -31.14 6.68 8.93
C ALA A 306 -31.01 7.02 7.44
N PRO A 307 -30.33 6.21 6.62
CA PRO A 307 -30.26 6.45 5.20
C PRO A 307 -31.62 6.18 4.52
N GLU A 308 -32.01 6.98 3.55
CA GLU A 308 -33.22 6.76 2.77
C GLU A 308 -33.21 5.42 2.03
N ARG A 309 -32.04 5.02 1.57
CA ARG A 309 -31.78 3.75 0.90
C ARG A 309 -30.30 3.39 0.89
N VAL A 310 -30.02 2.12 0.63
CA VAL A 310 -28.69 1.57 0.38
C VAL A 310 -28.64 1.08 -1.06
N ILE A 311 -27.78 1.67 -1.89
CA ILE A 311 -27.56 1.28 -3.27
C ILE A 311 -26.47 0.22 -3.29
N VAL A 312 -26.79 -0.99 -3.76
CA VAL A 312 -25.91 -2.17 -3.64
C VAL A 312 -25.68 -2.79 -5.01
N ASP A 313 -24.47 -3.31 -5.24
CA ASP A 313 -24.17 -4.13 -6.43
C ASP A 313 -25.25 -5.20 -6.62
N PRO A 314 -25.88 -5.29 -7.81
CA PRO A 314 -26.93 -6.26 -8.08
C PRO A 314 -26.48 -7.72 -7.95
N SER A 315 -25.17 -8.01 -8.01
CA SER A 315 -24.62 -9.37 -7.82
C SER A 315 -24.59 -9.83 -6.36
N ALA A 316 -24.72 -8.92 -5.38
CA ALA A 316 -24.64 -9.19 -3.95
C ALA A 316 -25.99 -9.64 -3.35
N ALA A 317 -26.61 -10.66 -3.92
CA ALA A 317 -27.99 -11.05 -3.58
C ALA A 317 -28.15 -11.43 -2.08
N SER A 318 -27.21 -12.16 -1.50
CA SER A 318 -27.26 -12.56 -0.08
C SER A 318 -27.14 -11.36 0.86
N PHE A 319 -26.26 -10.43 0.55
CA PHE A 319 -26.08 -9.23 1.35
C PHE A 319 -27.27 -8.26 1.23
N ILE A 320 -27.88 -8.14 0.04
CA ILE A 320 -29.12 -7.38 -0.16
C ILE A 320 -30.23 -7.96 0.75
N GLU A 321 -30.34 -9.28 0.83
CA GLU A 321 -31.34 -9.93 1.69
C GLU A 321 -31.03 -9.68 3.18
N ALA A 322 -29.77 -9.77 3.60
CA ALA A 322 -29.36 -9.49 4.97
C ALA A 322 -29.66 -8.03 5.38
N LEU A 323 -29.34 -7.05 4.52
CA LEU A 323 -29.66 -5.64 4.73
C LEU A 323 -31.18 -5.42 4.85
N THR A 324 -31.98 -6.05 3.98
CA THR A 324 -33.44 -5.93 3.99
C THR A 324 -34.02 -6.51 5.27
N ARG A 325 -33.55 -7.67 5.73
CA ARG A 325 -33.93 -8.25 7.03
C ARG A 325 -33.52 -7.36 8.22
N ALA A 326 -32.42 -6.63 8.10
CA ALA A 326 -31.94 -5.69 9.10
C ALA A 326 -32.69 -4.34 9.12
N GLY A 327 -33.67 -4.16 8.22
CA GLY A 327 -34.54 -2.98 8.14
C GLY A 327 -34.05 -1.88 7.19
N PHE A 328 -32.99 -2.11 6.42
CA PHE A 328 -32.54 -1.16 5.39
C PHE A 328 -33.39 -1.28 4.13
N ARG A 329 -33.74 -0.14 3.54
CA ARG A 329 -34.33 -0.09 2.20
C ARG A 329 -33.19 -0.24 1.17
N THR A 330 -33.16 -1.34 0.43
CA THR A 330 -32.15 -1.62 -0.57
C THR A 330 -32.61 -1.24 -1.99
N GLU A 331 -31.68 -0.78 -2.81
CA GLU A 331 -31.86 -0.51 -4.24
C GLU A 331 -30.69 -1.12 -5.01
N LYS A 332 -30.98 -1.79 -6.14
CA LYS A 332 -29.93 -2.35 -6.99
C LYS A 332 -29.26 -1.24 -7.80
N ALA A 333 -27.93 -1.25 -7.78
CA ALA A 333 -27.14 -0.28 -8.55
C ALA A 333 -27.28 -0.48 -10.06
N ASP A 334 -27.16 0.62 -10.81
CA ASP A 334 -26.87 0.56 -12.24
C ASP A 334 -25.39 0.19 -12.43
N ASN A 335 -25.15 -0.90 -13.14
CA ASN A 335 -23.81 -1.48 -13.30
C ASN A 335 -23.13 -1.12 -14.63
N ASP A 336 -23.65 -0.16 -15.40
CA ASP A 336 -22.97 0.36 -16.59
C ASP A 336 -21.70 1.14 -16.19
N VAL A 337 -20.55 0.53 -16.48
CA VAL A 337 -19.25 1.05 -16.02
C VAL A 337 -18.90 2.36 -16.71
N LEU A 338 -19.01 2.43 -18.04
CA LEU A 338 -18.56 3.63 -18.79
C LEU A 338 -19.50 4.82 -18.59
N SER A 339 -20.79 4.59 -18.61
CA SER A 339 -21.77 5.63 -18.33
C SER A 339 -21.63 6.16 -16.90
N GLY A 340 -21.44 5.26 -15.93
CA GLY A 340 -21.22 5.61 -14.54
C GLY A 340 -19.93 6.41 -14.33
N ILE A 341 -18.81 6.04 -14.96
CA ILE A 341 -17.56 6.80 -14.92
C ILE A 341 -17.74 8.22 -15.44
N ARG A 342 -18.37 8.38 -16.62
CA ARG A 342 -18.62 9.70 -17.23
C ARG A 342 -19.50 10.57 -16.35
N LEU A 343 -20.53 9.98 -15.75
CA LEU A 343 -21.45 10.66 -14.84
C LEU A 343 -20.74 11.12 -13.57
N THR A 344 -19.98 10.23 -12.93
CA THR A 344 -19.17 10.52 -11.74
C THR A 344 -18.17 11.65 -12.01
N ALA A 345 -17.46 11.59 -13.15
CA ALA A 345 -16.53 12.65 -13.55
C ALA A 345 -17.23 14.00 -13.72
N SER A 346 -18.42 14.00 -14.36
CA SER A 346 -19.24 15.22 -14.52
C SER A 346 -19.65 15.80 -13.16
N TYR A 347 -20.12 14.96 -12.24
CA TYR A 347 -20.56 15.40 -10.91
C TYR A 347 -19.44 15.91 -10.03
N LEU A 348 -18.27 15.29 -10.07
CA LEU A 348 -17.08 15.78 -9.39
C LEU A 348 -16.64 17.15 -9.93
N LYS A 349 -16.54 17.30 -11.28
CA LYS A 349 -16.12 18.55 -11.93
C LYS A 349 -17.10 19.71 -11.69
N THR A 350 -18.38 19.41 -11.64
CA THR A 350 -19.43 20.43 -11.40
C THR A 350 -19.70 20.70 -9.92
N GLY A 351 -19.05 19.94 -9.03
CA GLY A 351 -19.25 20.06 -7.57
C GLY A 351 -20.59 19.53 -7.07
N ARG A 352 -21.33 18.78 -7.92
CA ARG A 352 -22.60 18.14 -7.51
C ARG A 352 -22.40 17.02 -6.51
N ILE A 353 -21.25 16.34 -6.59
CA ILE A 353 -20.75 15.43 -5.55
C ILE A 353 -19.39 15.89 -5.08
N ARG A 354 -19.12 15.72 -3.80
CA ARG A 354 -17.85 16.04 -3.14
C ARG A 354 -17.40 14.90 -2.23
N ILE A 355 -16.10 14.78 -2.05
CA ILE A 355 -15.49 13.78 -1.17
C ILE A 355 -14.94 14.50 0.06
N CYS A 356 -15.35 14.06 1.24
CA CYS A 356 -14.86 14.66 2.49
C CYS A 356 -13.50 14.09 2.89
N ARG A 357 -12.75 14.89 3.64
CA ARG A 357 -11.53 14.45 4.31
C ARG A 357 -11.84 13.28 5.24
N GLY A 358 -10.95 12.30 5.29
CA GLY A 358 -11.17 11.04 6.03
C GLY A 358 -11.72 9.90 5.18
N CYS A 359 -12.06 10.15 3.89
CA CYS A 359 -12.32 9.10 2.91
C CYS A 359 -11.01 8.68 2.22
N ASP A 360 -10.08 8.12 2.98
CA ASP A 360 -8.70 7.87 2.55
C ASP A 360 -8.60 6.71 1.55
N ASP A 361 -9.49 5.72 1.64
CA ASP A 361 -9.54 4.59 0.73
C ASP A 361 -10.07 5.02 -0.64
N ALA A 362 -11.11 5.87 -0.68
CA ALA A 362 -11.59 6.48 -1.91
C ALA A 362 -10.51 7.36 -2.54
N LEU A 363 -9.83 8.20 -1.75
CA LEU A 363 -8.72 9.03 -2.21
C LEU A 363 -7.60 8.17 -2.82
N ARG A 364 -7.22 7.10 -2.14
CA ARG A 364 -6.21 6.15 -2.65
C ARG A 364 -6.62 5.58 -4.00
N GLU A 365 -7.86 5.13 -4.15
CA GLU A 365 -8.34 4.54 -5.39
C GLU A 365 -8.50 5.57 -6.51
N PHE A 366 -8.90 6.81 -6.24
CA PHE A 366 -8.87 7.88 -7.24
C PHE A 366 -7.49 8.05 -7.89
N TYR A 367 -6.42 7.83 -7.13
CA TYR A 367 -5.05 7.89 -7.66
C TYR A 367 -4.58 6.60 -8.35
N GLN A 368 -5.24 5.49 -8.12
CA GLN A 368 -4.83 4.16 -8.63
C GLN A 368 -5.73 3.64 -9.75
N TYR A 369 -6.95 4.14 -9.88
CA TYR A 369 -7.93 3.67 -10.86
C TYR A 369 -7.57 4.12 -12.28
N ARG A 370 -7.38 3.14 -13.19
CA ARG A 370 -6.78 3.33 -14.50
C ARG A 370 -7.55 2.66 -15.61
N TRP A 371 -7.35 3.15 -16.83
CA TRP A 371 -7.76 2.46 -18.04
C TRP A 371 -6.90 1.22 -18.33
N ASP A 372 -7.51 0.16 -18.86
CA ASP A 372 -6.80 -1.02 -19.34
C ASP A 372 -6.29 -0.80 -20.76
N GLU A 373 -5.07 -0.30 -20.89
CA GLU A 373 -4.43 -0.05 -22.18
C GLU A 373 -4.17 -1.32 -23.01
N ARG A 374 -4.23 -2.51 -22.40
CA ARG A 374 -3.95 -3.78 -23.05
C ARG A 374 -5.19 -4.44 -23.63
N SER A 375 -6.37 -4.10 -23.14
CA SER A 375 -7.62 -4.75 -23.56
C SER A 375 -8.05 -4.37 -24.98
N GLY A 376 -7.49 -3.30 -25.56
CA GLY A 376 -7.94 -2.74 -26.84
C GLY A 376 -9.38 -2.21 -26.82
N ARG A 377 -9.99 -2.10 -25.61
CA ARG A 377 -11.33 -1.59 -25.36
C ARG A 377 -11.29 -0.48 -24.32
N GLU A 378 -12.22 0.46 -24.38
CA GLU A 378 -12.40 1.47 -23.35
C GLU A 378 -13.00 0.79 -22.11
N ALA A 379 -12.13 0.31 -21.21
CA ALA A 379 -12.52 -0.33 -19.96
C ALA A 379 -11.47 -0.02 -18.89
N PRO A 380 -11.86 0.18 -17.62
CA PRO A 380 -10.91 0.31 -16.55
C PRO A 380 -10.30 -1.05 -16.16
N LEU A 381 -9.08 -1.02 -15.61
CA LEU A 381 -8.49 -2.18 -14.96
C LEU A 381 -9.34 -2.57 -13.74
N LYS A 382 -9.65 -3.86 -13.60
CA LYS A 382 -10.33 -4.41 -12.43
C LYS A 382 -9.38 -4.59 -11.25
N GLN A 383 -8.83 -3.47 -10.80
CA GLN A 383 -7.92 -3.36 -9.66
C GLN A 383 -8.06 -1.99 -9.02
N HIS A 384 -8.15 -1.93 -7.69
CA HIS A 384 -8.32 -0.68 -6.96
C HIS A 384 -9.56 0.11 -7.43
N ASP A 385 -10.66 -0.59 -7.60
CA ASP A 385 -11.89 -0.11 -8.22
C ASP A 385 -13.11 -0.16 -7.28
N HIS A 386 -12.96 -0.68 -6.07
CA HIS A 386 -14.09 -0.93 -5.17
C HIS A 386 -14.75 0.35 -4.64
N ALA A 387 -13.95 1.32 -4.18
CA ALA A 387 -14.48 2.64 -3.81
C ALA A 387 -14.93 3.43 -5.04
N MET A 388 -14.28 3.22 -6.19
CA MET A 388 -14.69 3.84 -7.45
C MET A 388 -16.03 3.28 -7.94
N ASP A 389 -16.27 1.98 -7.78
CA ASP A 389 -17.51 1.33 -8.13
C ASP A 389 -18.65 1.76 -7.20
N ASP A 390 -18.45 1.84 -5.88
CA ASP A 390 -19.48 2.33 -4.98
C ASP A 390 -19.84 3.81 -5.23
N ILE A 391 -18.84 4.67 -5.53
CA ILE A 391 -19.07 6.08 -5.92
C ILE A 391 -19.85 6.17 -7.24
N ARG A 392 -19.54 5.32 -8.20
CA ARG A 392 -20.24 5.22 -9.47
C ARG A 392 -21.70 4.79 -9.28
N TYR A 393 -21.96 3.81 -8.43
CA TYR A 393 -23.31 3.37 -8.07
C TYR A 393 -24.13 4.51 -7.44
N PHE A 394 -23.51 5.27 -6.55
CA PHE A 394 -24.13 6.45 -5.96
C PHE A 394 -24.49 7.49 -7.04
N ALA A 395 -23.53 7.86 -7.90
CA ALA A 395 -23.74 8.86 -8.95
C ALA A 395 -24.87 8.47 -9.90
N ALA A 396 -24.95 7.19 -10.29
CA ALA A 396 -26.04 6.68 -11.11
C ALA A 396 -27.38 6.74 -10.37
N GLY A 397 -27.43 6.32 -9.10
CA GLY A 397 -28.65 6.26 -8.29
C GLY A 397 -29.31 7.63 -8.06
N ILE A 398 -28.53 8.70 -7.85
CA ILE A 398 -29.11 10.04 -7.67
C ILE A 398 -29.66 10.63 -8.99
N THR A 399 -29.23 10.12 -10.14
CA THR A 399 -29.73 10.56 -11.46
C THR A 399 -31.12 10.02 -11.75
N VAL A 400 -31.35 8.74 -11.49
CA VAL A 400 -32.66 8.08 -11.69
C VAL A 400 -33.72 8.76 -10.83
N SER A 401 -33.42 9.13 -9.60
CA SER A 401 -34.34 9.83 -8.71
C SER A 401 -34.72 11.23 -9.23
N ALA A 402 -33.82 11.95 -9.89
CA ALA A 402 -34.10 13.26 -10.48
C ALA A 402 -35.02 13.16 -11.71
N GLN A 403 -34.87 12.09 -12.50
CA GLN A 403 -35.74 11.88 -13.68
C GLN A 403 -37.15 11.45 -13.27
N SER A 404 -37.33 10.65 -12.23
CA SER A 404 -38.67 10.26 -11.74
C SER A 404 -39.44 11.44 -11.12
N ILE A 405 -38.76 12.42 -10.52
CA ILE A 405 -39.41 13.64 -10.02
C ILE A 405 -39.80 14.58 -11.17
N GLY A 406 -38.95 14.69 -12.21
CA GLY A 406 -39.26 15.50 -13.41
C GLY A 406 -40.41 14.99 -14.23
N ALA A 407 -40.65 13.68 -14.31
CA ALA A 407 -41.76 13.07 -15.04
C ALA A 407 -43.14 13.35 -14.41
N VAL A 408 -43.19 13.62 -13.10
CA VAL A 408 -44.45 13.94 -12.38
C VAL A 408 -44.94 15.38 -12.62
N TRP A 409 -44.08 16.28 -13.13
CA TRP A 409 -44.41 17.68 -13.37
C TRP A 409 -44.82 18.00 -14.83
N VAL A 410 -44.79 17.02 -15.75
CA VAL A 410 -45.17 17.22 -17.17
C VAL A 410 -46.59 16.74 -17.48
N GLU A 411 -47.28 16.08 -16.53
CA GLU A 411 -48.66 15.63 -16.64
C GLU A 411 -49.64 16.45 -15.77
N ARG A 412 -49.54 17.79 -15.81
CA ARG A 412 -50.64 18.69 -15.39
C ARG A 412 -50.76 19.90 -16.26
#